data_daccf0bc660dc9b6e0ebc19345c6dbcf
#
_entry.id   daccf0bc660dc9b6e0ebc19345c6dbcf
#
_cell.length_a   1.000
_cell.length_b   1.000
_cell.length_c   1.000
_cell.angle_alpha   90.00
_cell.angle_beta   90.00
_cell.angle_gamma   90.00
#
_symmetry.space_group_name_H-M   'P 1'
#
loop_
_entity.id
_entity.type
_entity.pdbx_description
1 polymer ?
#
loop_
_entity_poly.entity_id
_entity_poly.type
_entity_poly.pdbx_seq_one_letter_code
_entity_poly.pdbx_strand_id
1 'polypeptide(L)'
;SDRRFGEQRSGTCMALIDGRFLIWLAQQGAVGATGESVNRQGLLSLLSQALAQSALDVDLRRIYWYSDRSDGLIIDDQIVRLVQAHDADGGASLLRSLGHDLKQLAEHHACDHVLVASDDERFLATIDEAQLSGLSVHLLADESARNMPQMIRTDPGWARLLSQADRRVVVNSQALADMLQGKIPTGMGLAVEDVEELRKSMHEIVSAWWEEEPEDLREDLKDALQISRGIPQEVDRQLLLRMRQRLARALSLPEKKMLRETLRTVVTGPVAQPAFDGLPPDADE
;
A
#
# COMPACT_ATOMS: atom_id res chain seq x y z
N SER A 1 15.71 -31.18 -42.74
CA SER A 1 14.39 -30.65 -42.36
C SER A 1 14.54 -29.94 -41.00
N ASP A 2 15.10 -28.71 -41.02
CA ASP A 2 15.32 -27.89 -39.84
C ASP A 2 14.00 -27.25 -39.44
N ARG A 3 13.40 -27.78 -38.40
CA ARG A 3 12.39 -27.04 -37.64
C ARG A 3 13.13 -26.02 -36.76
N ARG A 4 13.25 -24.79 -37.23
CA ARG A 4 13.58 -23.66 -36.40
C ARG A 4 12.48 -23.56 -35.34
N PHE A 5 12.82 -23.91 -34.09
CA PHE A 5 12.02 -23.53 -32.95
C PHE A 5 11.95 -22.00 -32.95
N GLY A 6 10.75 -21.46 -33.20
CA GLY A 6 10.55 -20.03 -33.12
C GLY A 6 10.93 -19.56 -31.72
N GLU A 7 11.86 -18.61 -31.63
CA GLU A 7 12.10 -17.86 -30.44
C GLU A 7 10.74 -17.27 -30.00
N GLN A 8 10.25 -17.78 -28.90
CA GLN A 8 9.06 -17.25 -28.25
C GLN A 8 9.45 -15.83 -27.83
N ARG A 9 8.94 -14.81 -28.53
CA ARG A 9 9.20 -13.40 -28.18
C ARG A 9 8.68 -13.20 -26.78
N SER A 10 9.56 -12.79 -25.86
CA SER A 10 9.17 -12.31 -24.54
C SER A 10 8.14 -11.19 -24.71
N GLY A 11 7.07 -11.22 -23.91
CA GLY A 11 6.07 -10.16 -23.92
C GLY A 11 6.68 -8.82 -23.49
N THR A 12 6.15 -7.72 -24.00
CA THR A 12 6.59 -6.38 -23.61
C THR A 12 5.89 -5.93 -22.34
N CYS A 13 6.63 -5.32 -21.42
CA CYS A 13 6.12 -4.85 -20.14
C CYS A 13 6.45 -3.37 -19.91
N MET A 14 5.51 -2.62 -19.37
CA MET A 14 5.70 -1.28 -18.81
C MET A 14 5.41 -1.31 -17.31
N ALA A 15 6.06 -0.45 -16.52
CA ALA A 15 5.77 -0.34 -15.11
C ALA A 15 5.21 1.05 -14.77
N LEU A 16 4.12 1.09 -14.03
CA LEU A 16 3.49 2.32 -13.52
C LEU A 16 3.63 2.33 -12.01
N ILE A 17 4.49 3.20 -11.50
CA ILE A 17 4.95 3.17 -10.11
C ILE A 17 4.51 4.44 -9.37
N ASP A 18 3.57 4.29 -8.43
CA ASP A 18 3.36 5.31 -7.40
C ASP A 18 4.58 5.36 -6.49
N GLY A 19 5.35 6.44 -6.57
CA GLY A 19 6.59 6.59 -5.82
C GLY A 19 6.39 6.51 -4.30
N ARG A 20 5.28 7.05 -3.78
CA ARG A 20 4.95 6.98 -2.35
C ARG A 20 4.67 5.54 -1.90
N PHE A 21 3.93 4.80 -2.72
CA PHE A 21 3.66 3.40 -2.43
C PHE A 21 4.94 2.55 -2.45
N LEU A 22 5.84 2.78 -3.40
CA LEU A 22 7.10 2.04 -3.46
C LEU A 22 7.98 2.31 -2.23
N ILE A 23 8.07 3.57 -1.80
CA ILE A 23 8.76 3.95 -0.57
C ILE A 23 8.11 3.26 0.63
N TRP A 24 6.79 3.24 0.69
CA TRP A 24 6.05 2.55 1.73
C TRP A 24 6.35 1.04 1.75
N LEU A 25 6.41 0.37 0.59
CA LEU A 25 6.81 -1.05 0.52
C LEU A 25 8.22 -1.29 1.09
N ALA A 26 9.17 -0.39 0.80
CA ALA A 26 10.53 -0.48 1.33
C ALA A 26 10.57 -0.29 2.87
N GLN A 27 9.60 0.39 3.44
CA GLN A 27 9.52 0.73 4.86
C GLN A 27 8.59 -0.21 5.66
N GLN A 28 8.21 -1.37 5.11
CA GLN A 28 7.33 -2.29 5.82
C GLN A 28 7.91 -2.66 7.18
N GLY A 29 7.06 -2.58 8.20
CA GLY A 29 7.45 -2.84 9.58
C GLY A 29 7.85 -1.61 10.39
N ALA A 30 8.10 -0.46 9.75
CA ALA A 30 8.40 0.79 10.43
C ALA A 30 7.15 1.66 10.64
N VAL A 31 7.02 2.27 11.80
CA VAL A 31 5.98 3.27 12.10
C VAL A 31 6.52 4.65 11.76
N GLY A 32 5.79 5.38 10.91
CA GLY A 32 6.07 6.79 10.60
C GLY A 32 7.37 7.07 9.84
N ALA A 33 8.04 6.05 9.33
CA ALA A 33 9.25 6.25 8.57
C ALA A 33 8.98 7.06 7.28
N THR A 34 9.70 8.15 7.11
CA THR A 34 9.65 8.99 5.90
C THR A 34 10.96 8.87 5.14
N GLY A 35 10.87 8.52 3.86
CA GLY A 35 12.05 8.58 2.98
C GLY A 35 12.24 10.00 2.44
N GLU A 36 13.37 10.62 2.75
CA GLU A 36 13.65 11.98 2.29
C GLU A 36 14.22 12.03 0.87
N SER A 37 14.97 11.02 0.46
CA SER A 37 15.52 10.94 -0.89
C SER A 37 15.51 9.51 -1.42
N VAL A 38 15.17 9.36 -2.70
CA VAL A 38 15.07 8.08 -3.37
C VAL A 38 16.01 8.06 -4.57
N ASN A 39 16.89 7.08 -4.62
CA ASN A 39 17.70 6.80 -5.80
C ASN A 39 17.05 5.68 -6.60
N ARG A 40 16.57 6.01 -7.82
CA ARG A 40 15.85 5.10 -8.71
C ARG A 40 16.74 4.37 -9.72
N GLN A 41 18.07 4.54 -9.66
CA GLN A 41 18.97 4.00 -10.69
C GLN A 41 18.89 2.48 -10.86
N GLY A 42 18.76 1.75 -9.75
CA GLY A 42 18.66 0.29 -9.77
C GLY A 42 17.23 -0.25 -9.98
N LEU A 43 16.24 0.61 -10.15
CA LEU A 43 14.82 0.21 -10.12
C LEU A 43 14.46 -0.71 -11.29
N LEU A 44 14.89 -0.41 -12.51
CA LEU A 44 14.60 -1.25 -13.67
C LEU A 44 15.12 -2.68 -13.49
N SER A 45 16.36 -2.81 -13.00
CA SER A 45 16.99 -4.12 -12.76
C SER A 45 16.26 -4.90 -11.66
N LEU A 46 15.92 -4.24 -10.55
CA LEU A 46 15.21 -4.88 -9.45
C LEU A 46 13.82 -5.38 -9.86
N LEU A 47 13.07 -4.56 -10.58
CA LEU A 47 11.73 -4.93 -11.06
C LEU A 47 11.79 -6.04 -12.13
N SER A 48 12.76 -5.98 -13.04
CA SER A 48 12.99 -7.05 -14.03
C SER A 48 13.28 -8.39 -13.34
N GLN A 49 14.09 -8.38 -12.30
CA GLN A 49 14.39 -9.57 -11.51
C GLN A 49 13.14 -10.08 -10.76
N ALA A 50 12.36 -9.20 -10.17
CA ALA A 50 11.13 -9.58 -9.49
C ALA A 50 10.08 -10.19 -10.44
N LEU A 51 9.96 -9.65 -11.66
CA LEU A 51 9.12 -10.21 -12.72
C LEU A 51 9.57 -11.62 -13.10
N ALA A 52 10.87 -11.82 -13.33
CA ALA A 52 11.42 -13.14 -13.66
C ALA A 52 11.21 -14.15 -12.53
N GLN A 53 11.39 -13.75 -11.27
CA GLN A 53 11.13 -14.59 -10.09
C GLN A 53 9.64 -14.93 -9.93
N SER A 54 8.75 -14.14 -10.51
CA SER A 54 7.30 -14.40 -10.55
C SER A 54 6.87 -15.25 -11.76
N ALA A 55 7.84 -15.89 -12.44
CA ALA A 55 7.64 -16.71 -13.64
C ALA A 55 7.01 -15.91 -14.81
N LEU A 56 7.35 -14.64 -14.94
CA LEU A 56 6.98 -13.79 -16.06
C LEU A 56 8.21 -13.58 -16.95
N ASP A 57 8.19 -14.18 -18.14
CA ASP A 57 9.19 -13.94 -19.17
C ASP A 57 8.76 -12.73 -19.99
N VAL A 58 9.12 -11.54 -19.50
CA VAL A 58 8.75 -10.26 -20.08
C VAL A 58 9.94 -9.32 -20.17
N ASP A 59 9.93 -8.46 -21.17
CA ASP A 59 10.91 -7.41 -21.36
C ASP A 59 10.37 -6.09 -20.76
N LEU A 60 10.86 -5.72 -19.59
CA LEU A 60 10.51 -4.44 -18.95
C LEU A 60 11.23 -3.29 -19.64
N ARG A 61 10.50 -2.56 -20.48
CA ARG A 61 11.07 -1.52 -21.34
C ARG A 61 11.11 -0.15 -20.73
N ARG A 62 10.15 0.18 -19.84
CA ARG A 62 10.00 1.53 -19.36
C ARG A 62 9.30 1.55 -18.00
N ILE A 63 9.75 2.49 -17.16
CA ILE A 63 9.12 2.80 -15.88
C ILE A 63 8.54 4.21 -15.95
N TYR A 64 7.29 4.37 -15.58
CA TYR A 64 6.66 5.65 -15.29
C TYR A 64 6.62 5.83 -13.77
N TRP A 65 7.33 6.84 -13.29
CA TRP A 65 7.42 7.17 -11.88
C TRP A 65 6.51 8.35 -11.56
N TYR A 66 5.45 8.12 -10.80
CA TYR A 66 4.49 9.15 -10.40
C TYR A 66 4.88 9.71 -9.04
N SER A 67 5.06 11.03 -8.97
CA SER A 67 5.44 11.74 -7.77
C SER A 67 4.88 13.16 -7.77
N ASP A 68 4.72 13.73 -6.61
CA ASP A 68 4.40 15.15 -6.43
C ASP A 68 5.66 16.03 -6.37
N ARG A 69 6.83 15.43 -6.35
CA ARG A 69 8.13 16.11 -6.25
C ARG A 69 9.10 15.61 -7.30
N SER A 70 9.88 16.53 -7.85
CA SER A 70 11.02 16.18 -8.68
C SER A 70 12.21 15.82 -7.81
N ASP A 71 12.86 14.71 -8.10
CA ASP A 71 14.14 14.33 -7.48
C ASP A 71 15.34 14.83 -8.29
N GLY A 72 15.10 15.50 -9.42
CA GLY A 72 16.15 16.03 -10.31
C GLY A 72 16.94 14.96 -11.07
N LEU A 73 16.60 13.67 -10.92
CA LEU A 73 17.30 12.58 -11.60
C LEU A 73 16.74 12.35 -12.99
N ILE A 74 17.64 12.23 -13.97
CA ILE A 74 17.35 11.80 -15.33
C ILE A 74 17.95 10.41 -15.50
N ILE A 75 17.10 9.41 -15.68
CA ILE A 75 17.51 8.01 -15.78
C ILE A 75 16.90 7.44 -17.07
N ASP A 76 17.72 6.76 -17.86
CA ASP A 76 17.27 6.11 -19.09
C ASP A 76 16.16 5.10 -18.80
N ASP A 77 15.20 5.02 -19.69
CA ASP A 77 14.01 4.15 -19.58
C ASP A 77 13.08 4.45 -18.38
N GLN A 78 13.26 5.59 -17.72
CA GLN A 78 12.38 6.05 -16.65
C GLN A 78 11.82 7.45 -16.97
N ILE A 79 10.50 7.55 -16.96
CA ILE A 79 9.79 8.81 -17.17
C ILE A 79 9.14 9.24 -15.86
N VAL A 80 9.49 10.45 -15.40
CA VAL A 80 8.87 11.04 -14.22
C VAL A 80 7.59 11.77 -14.62
N ARG A 81 6.48 11.38 -13.98
CA ARG A 81 5.18 12.04 -14.07
C ARG A 81 5.00 12.89 -12.82
N LEU A 82 5.19 14.20 -12.93
CA LEU A 82 4.90 15.11 -11.82
C LEU A 82 3.40 15.37 -11.76
N VAL A 83 2.80 14.99 -10.65
CA VAL A 83 1.38 15.21 -10.37
C VAL A 83 1.27 16.13 -9.17
N GLN A 84 0.61 17.26 -9.33
CA GLN A 84 0.30 18.12 -8.19
C GLN A 84 -0.66 17.37 -7.26
N ALA A 85 -0.11 16.84 -6.17
CA ALA A 85 -0.93 16.31 -5.11
C ALA A 85 -1.32 17.48 -4.20
N HIS A 86 -2.61 17.73 -4.10
CA HIS A 86 -3.14 18.56 -3.03
C HIS A 86 -3.31 17.67 -1.81
N ASP A 87 -2.84 18.12 -0.66
CA ASP A 87 -2.97 17.39 0.61
C ASP A 87 -4.43 17.00 0.91
N ALA A 88 -5.36 17.76 0.35
CA ALA A 88 -6.79 17.56 0.52
C ALA A 88 -7.42 16.48 -0.40
N ASP A 89 -6.73 15.98 -1.43
CA ASP A 89 -7.36 15.08 -2.41
C ASP A 89 -7.14 13.57 -2.14
N GLY A 90 -6.39 13.24 -1.08
CA GLY A 90 -6.12 11.85 -0.70
C GLY A 90 -5.43 11.03 -1.77
N GLY A 91 -4.63 11.65 -2.62
CA GLY A 91 -3.93 10.99 -3.73
C GLY A 91 -4.79 10.76 -4.98
N ALA A 92 -5.97 11.34 -5.05
CA ALA A 92 -6.88 11.15 -6.20
C ALA A 92 -6.28 11.65 -7.53
N SER A 93 -5.53 12.74 -7.52
CA SER A 93 -4.87 13.28 -8.71
C SER A 93 -3.80 12.33 -9.25
N LEU A 94 -2.98 11.75 -8.36
CA LEU A 94 -1.97 10.77 -8.72
C LEU A 94 -2.63 9.50 -9.27
N LEU A 95 -3.68 9.02 -8.61
CA LEU A 95 -4.43 7.85 -9.04
C LEU A 95 -5.06 8.05 -10.42
N ARG A 96 -5.62 9.23 -10.70
CA ARG A 96 -6.18 9.58 -12.02
C ARG A 96 -5.11 9.59 -13.10
N SER A 97 -3.93 10.17 -12.82
CA SER A 97 -2.82 10.21 -13.78
C SER A 97 -2.33 8.80 -14.12
N LEU A 98 -2.11 7.97 -13.10
CA LEU A 98 -1.70 6.58 -13.27
C LEU A 98 -2.78 5.77 -13.98
N GLY A 99 -4.05 5.95 -13.62
CA GLY A 99 -5.19 5.29 -14.27
C GLY A 99 -5.37 5.70 -15.72
N HIS A 100 -5.16 6.97 -16.03
CA HIS A 100 -5.20 7.47 -17.42
C HIS A 100 -4.12 6.78 -18.27
N ASP A 101 -2.89 6.72 -17.81
CA ASP A 101 -1.80 6.09 -18.53
C ASP A 101 -2.03 4.57 -18.71
N LEU A 102 -2.54 3.88 -17.68
CA LEU A 102 -2.90 2.47 -17.78
C LEU A 102 -3.95 2.25 -18.89
N LYS A 103 -4.98 3.09 -18.92
CA LYS A 103 -6.04 3.04 -19.91
C LYS A 103 -5.49 3.29 -21.31
N GLN A 104 -4.62 4.27 -21.50
CA GLN A 104 -3.97 4.56 -22.78
C GLN A 104 -3.11 3.38 -23.25
N LEU A 105 -2.33 2.75 -22.36
CA LEU A 105 -1.54 1.56 -22.70
C LEU A 105 -2.42 0.40 -23.18
N ALA A 106 -3.56 0.19 -22.51
CA ALA A 106 -4.53 -0.85 -22.87
C ALA A 106 -5.23 -0.55 -24.22
N GLU A 107 -5.76 0.65 -24.38
CA GLU A 107 -6.50 1.06 -25.59
C GLU A 107 -5.64 1.03 -26.87
N HIS A 108 -4.36 1.39 -26.74
CA HIS A 108 -3.43 1.42 -27.87
C HIS A 108 -2.61 0.15 -28.04
N HIS A 109 -2.85 -0.88 -27.23
CA HIS A 109 -2.07 -2.13 -27.22
C HIS A 109 -0.55 -1.86 -27.23
N ALA A 110 -0.13 -0.89 -26.40
CA ALA A 110 1.26 -0.41 -26.38
C ALA A 110 2.23 -1.41 -25.74
N CYS A 111 1.73 -2.35 -24.97
CA CYS A 111 2.49 -3.45 -24.36
C CYS A 111 1.56 -4.63 -24.06
N ASP A 112 2.14 -5.79 -23.78
CA ASP A 112 1.39 -7.01 -23.45
C ASP A 112 1.11 -7.11 -21.95
N HIS A 113 1.99 -6.53 -21.12
CA HIS A 113 1.95 -6.58 -19.68
C HIS A 113 2.19 -5.19 -19.07
N VAL A 114 1.54 -4.93 -17.95
CA VAL A 114 1.83 -3.76 -17.11
C VAL A 114 2.03 -4.22 -15.67
N LEU A 115 3.11 -3.74 -15.06
CA LEU A 115 3.35 -3.87 -13.62
C LEU A 115 2.92 -2.56 -12.96
N VAL A 116 1.97 -2.65 -12.03
CA VAL A 116 1.48 -1.50 -11.27
C VAL A 116 1.95 -1.60 -9.83
N ALA A 117 2.49 -0.52 -9.31
CA ALA A 117 2.79 -0.36 -7.89
C ALA A 117 1.87 0.69 -7.29
N SER A 118 0.79 0.25 -6.67
CA SER A 118 -0.20 1.05 -5.95
C SER A 118 -0.99 0.16 -5.00
N ASP A 119 -1.38 0.70 -3.85
CA ASP A 119 -2.25 0.05 -2.87
C ASP A 119 -3.67 0.64 -2.83
N ASP A 120 -3.98 1.55 -3.74
CA ASP A 120 -5.25 2.26 -3.72
C ASP A 120 -6.39 1.41 -4.31
N GLU A 121 -7.30 1.00 -3.45
CA GLU A 121 -8.45 0.17 -3.80
C GLU A 121 -9.36 0.79 -4.88
N ARG A 122 -9.37 2.12 -5.00
CA ARG A 122 -10.11 2.85 -6.06
C ARG A 122 -9.61 2.51 -7.45
N PHE A 123 -8.42 1.93 -7.58
CA PHE A 123 -7.81 1.53 -8.84
C PHE A 123 -8.37 0.23 -9.42
N LEU A 124 -9.14 -0.51 -8.65
CA LEU A 124 -9.66 -1.84 -9.01
C LEU A 124 -10.46 -1.82 -10.31
N ALA A 125 -11.36 -0.85 -10.49
CA ALA A 125 -12.18 -0.74 -11.71
C ALA A 125 -11.32 -0.44 -12.95
N THR A 126 -10.28 0.37 -12.81
CA THR A 126 -9.35 0.71 -13.92
C THR A 126 -8.52 -0.51 -14.33
N ILE A 127 -8.11 -1.34 -13.38
CA ILE A 127 -7.44 -2.62 -13.66
C ILE A 127 -8.36 -3.54 -14.46
N ASP A 128 -9.59 -3.69 -14.00
CA ASP A 128 -10.59 -4.54 -14.67
C ASP A 128 -10.83 -4.10 -16.12
N GLU A 129 -11.03 -2.81 -16.36
CA GLU A 129 -11.17 -2.24 -17.72
C GLU A 129 -9.96 -2.55 -18.61
N ALA A 130 -8.75 -2.40 -18.08
CA ALA A 130 -7.52 -2.70 -18.82
C ALA A 130 -7.40 -4.18 -19.15
N GLN A 131 -7.75 -5.08 -18.24
CA GLN A 131 -7.77 -6.53 -18.45
C GLN A 131 -8.82 -6.93 -19.49
N LEU A 132 -10.00 -6.33 -19.47
CA LEU A 132 -11.03 -6.53 -20.49
C LEU A 132 -10.59 -6.10 -21.89
N SER A 133 -9.64 -5.16 -21.98
CA SER A 133 -9.00 -4.74 -23.24
C SER A 133 -7.87 -5.69 -23.69
N GLY A 134 -7.59 -6.75 -22.93
CA GLY A 134 -6.57 -7.77 -23.25
C GLY A 134 -5.18 -7.50 -22.67
N LEU A 135 -5.02 -6.49 -21.81
CA LEU A 135 -3.76 -6.19 -21.14
C LEU A 135 -3.61 -7.07 -19.89
N SER A 136 -2.46 -7.71 -19.72
CA SER A 136 -2.14 -8.41 -18.47
C SER A 136 -1.65 -7.39 -17.43
N VAL A 137 -2.35 -7.30 -16.31
CA VAL A 137 -2.03 -6.34 -15.24
C VAL A 137 -1.53 -7.08 -14.00
N HIS A 138 -0.29 -6.80 -13.63
CA HIS A 138 0.37 -7.36 -12.46
C HIS A 138 0.51 -6.30 -11.38
N LEU A 139 0.44 -6.71 -10.12
CA LEU A 139 0.62 -5.81 -8.98
C LEU A 139 1.88 -6.14 -8.20
N LEU A 140 2.65 -5.10 -7.90
CA LEU A 140 3.83 -5.19 -7.06
C LEU A 140 3.41 -5.26 -5.58
N ALA A 141 3.98 -6.20 -4.86
CA ALA A 141 3.76 -6.41 -3.44
C ALA A 141 5.06 -6.80 -2.73
N ASP A 142 5.07 -6.75 -1.41
CA ASP A 142 6.13 -7.31 -0.59
C ASP A 142 5.83 -8.77 -0.22
N GLU A 143 6.68 -9.35 0.60
CA GLU A 143 6.61 -10.76 1.01
C GLU A 143 5.30 -11.11 1.74
N SER A 144 4.58 -10.13 2.30
CA SER A 144 3.29 -10.36 2.96
C SER A 144 2.24 -10.92 2.01
N ALA A 145 2.36 -10.63 0.71
CA ALA A 145 1.46 -11.15 -0.32
C ALA A 145 1.57 -12.66 -0.54
N ARG A 146 2.58 -13.32 0.03
CA ARG A 146 2.69 -14.79 0.01
C ARG A 146 1.70 -15.45 0.95
N ASN A 147 1.21 -14.72 1.95
CA ASN A 147 0.21 -15.19 2.90
C ASN A 147 -1.11 -14.44 2.73
N MET A 148 -1.81 -14.71 1.63
CA MET A 148 -3.09 -14.07 1.31
C MET A 148 -4.16 -14.27 2.41
N PRO A 149 -4.30 -15.44 3.07
CA PRO A 149 -5.25 -15.59 4.17
C PRO A 149 -4.98 -14.63 5.34
N GLN A 150 -3.72 -14.36 5.64
CA GLN A 150 -3.35 -13.36 6.65
C GLN A 150 -3.65 -11.95 6.17
N MET A 151 -3.33 -11.64 4.92
CA MET A 151 -3.57 -10.32 4.33
C MET A 151 -5.06 -9.99 4.27
N ILE A 152 -5.92 -10.93 3.90
CA ILE A 152 -7.39 -10.74 3.90
C ILE A 152 -7.88 -10.31 5.30
N ARG A 153 -7.28 -10.84 6.36
CA ARG A 153 -7.64 -10.47 7.74
C ARG A 153 -7.06 -9.12 8.18
N THR A 154 -5.85 -8.78 7.73
CA THR A 154 -5.12 -7.59 8.20
C THR A 154 -5.31 -6.37 7.32
N ASP A 155 -5.47 -6.57 6.01
CA ASP A 155 -5.66 -5.50 5.03
C ASP A 155 -6.56 -5.97 3.89
N PRO A 156 -7.89 -6.07 4.13
CA PRO A 156 -8.82 -6.63 3.16
C PRO A 156 -8.92 -5.81 1.88
N GLY A 157 -8.74 -4.49 1.94
CA GLY A 157 -8.77 -3.62 0.76
C GLY A 157 -7.62 -3.91 -0.20
N TRP A 158 -6.40 -4.00 0.33
CA TRP A 158 -5.24 -4.35 -0.49
C TRP A 158 -5.28 -5.80 -0.96
N ALA A 159 -5.74 -6.72 -0.10
CA ALA A 159 -5.94 -8.12 -0.51
C ALA A 159 -6.91 -8.25 -1.69
N ARG A 160 -7.98 -7.45 -1.72
CA ARG A 160 -8.92 -7.41 -2.84
C ARG A 160 -8.24 -6.92 -4.12
N LEU A 161 -7.48 -5.82 -4.03
CA LEU A 161 -6.75 -5.28 -5.17
C LEU A 161 -5.75 -6.31 -5.73
N LEU A 162 -4.95 -6.94 -4.85
CA LEU A 162 -4.01 -7.99 -5.24
C LEU A 162 -4.69 -9.23 -5.84
N SER A 163 -5.92 -9.53 -5.43
CA SER A 163 -6.70 -10.64 -5.98
C SER A 163 -7.20 -10.37 -7.40
N GLN A 164 -7.34 -9.11 -7.80
CA GLN A 164 -7.69 -8.72 -9.16
C GLN A 164 -6.53 -8.86 -10.14
N ALA A 165 -5.29 -8.79 -9.66
CA ALA A 165 -4.12 -8.87 -10.52
C ALA A 165 -3.98 -10.23 -11.22
N ASP A 166 -3.53 -10.24 -12.46
CA ASP A 166 -3.17 -11.46 -13.18
C ASP A 166 -2.05 -12.21 -12.45
N ARG A 167 -1.08 -11.46 -11.93
CA ARG A 167 -0.06 -11.99 -11.02
C ARG A 167 0.33 -10.96 -9.96
N ARG A 168 0.68 -11.46 -8.78
CA ARG A 168 1.34 -10.70 -7.73
C ARG A 168 2.85 -10.84 -7.92
N VAL A 169 3.52 -9.73 -8.15
CA VAL A 169 4.99 -9.67 -8.30
C VAL A 169 5.57 -9.29 -6.95
N VAL A 170 6.17 -10.25 -6.28
CA VAL A 170 6.68 -10.06 -4.92
C VAL A 170 8.11 -9.56 -4.97
N VAL A 171 8.37 -8.41 -4.35
CA VAL A 171 9.71 -7.87 -4.14
C VAL A 171 10.10 -8.02 -2.68
N ASN A 172 11.39 -8.29 -2.43
CA ASN A 172 11.92 -8.28 -1.08
C ASN A 172 12.03 -6.83 -0.59
N SER A 173 11.36 -6.49 0.50
CA SER A 173 11.33 -5.11 1.02
C SER A 173 12.71 -4.62 1.45
N GLN A 174 13.58 -5.48 1.97
CA GLN A 174 14.95 -5.11 2.31
C GLN A 174 15.79 -4.84 1.05
N ALA A 175 15.68 -5.67 0.03
CA ALA A 175 16.36 -5.44 -1.25
C ALA A 175 15.88 -4.15 -1.92
N LEU A 176 14.59 -3.84 -1.81
CA LEU A 176 14.03 -2.57 -2.27
C LEU A 176 14.59 -1.38 -1.50
N ALA A 177 14.66 -1.48 -0.17
CA ALA A 177 15.24 -0.44 0.67
C ALA A 177 16.73 -0.21 0.37
N ASP A 178 17.50 -1.26 0.20
CA ASP A 178 18.91 -1.21 -0.16
C ASP A 178 19.11 -0.57 -1.54
N MET A 179 18.28 -0.93 -2.51
CA MET A 179 18.32 -0.34 -3.85
C MET A 179 18.02 1.16 -3.81
N LEU A 180 17.07 1.59 -2.99
CA LEU A 180 16.77 3.01 -2.77
C LEU A 180 17.87 3.72 -1.95
N GLN A 181 19.00 3.04 -1.72
CA GLN A 181 20.21 3.47 -1.01
C GLN A 181 20.04 3.73 0.47
N GLY A 182 19.25 2.91 1.15
CA GLY A 182 19.38 2.67 2.57
C GLY A 182 19.34 3.88 3.50
N LYS A 183 19.05 5.07 2.98
CA LYS A 183 18.78 6.24 3.82
C LYS A 183 17.33 6.28 4.29
N ILE A 184 16.60 5.24 3.99
CA ILE A 184 15.39 4.91 4.72
C ILE A 184 15.90 4.28 6.02
N PRO A 185 15.69 4.92 7.17
CA PRO A 185 16.24 4.40 8.42
C PRO A 185 15.61 3.05 8.71
N THR A 186 16.35 1.98 8.45
CA THR A 186 15.99 0.65 8.91
C THR A 186 16.09 0.70 10.44
N GLY A 187 14.95 0.86 11.12
CA GLY A 187 14.87 0.82 12.59
C GLY A 187 14.92 2.17 13.31
N MET A 188 14.92 3.31 12.63
CA MET A 188 14.50 4.53 13.29
C MET A 188 12.98 4.58 13.26
N GLY A 189 12.37 3.96 14.27
CA GLY A 189 11.02 4.36 14.64
C GLY A 189 10.98 5.87 14.79
N LEU A 190 9.84 6.48 14.51
CA LEU A 190 9.59 7.86 14.88
C LEU A 190 10.15 8.12 16.29
N ALA A 191 10.70 9.29 16.52
CA ALA A 191 10.90 9.77 17.88
C ALA A 191 9.59 9.59 18.66
N VAL A 192 9.68 9.30 19.93
CA VAL A 192 8.48 9.02 20.78
C VAL A 192 7.42 10.12 20.63
N GLU A 193 7.84 11.36 20.45
CA GLU A 193 7.00 12.52 20.21
C GLU A 193 6.19 12.40 18.91
N ASP A 194 6.81 11.91 17.83
CA ASP A 194 6.14 11.74 16.54
C ASP A 194 5.08 10.63 16.58
N VAL A 195 5.32 9.57 17.35
CA VAL A 195 4.34 8.49 17.55
C VAL A 195 3.14 9.00 18.34
N GLU A 196 3.37 9.79 19.37
CA GLU A 196 2.29 10.39 20.17
C GLU A 196 1.48 11.40 19.35
N GLU A 197 2.12 12.20 18.52
CA GLU A 197 1.43 13.11 17.60
C GLU A 197 0.58 12.34 16.58
N LEU A 198 1.11 11.25 16.04
CA LEU A 198 0.38 10.36 15.15
C LEU A 198 -0.84 9.73 15.85
N ARG A 199 -0.67 9.24 17.08
CA ARG A 199 -1.78 8.70 17.90
C ARG A 199 -2.85 9.75 18.16
N LYS A 200 -2.45 10.97 18.48
CA LYS A 200 -3.35 12.10 18.68
C LYS A 200 -4.13 12.40 17.40
N SER A 201 -3.46 12.49 16.27
CA SER A 201 -4.11 12.70 14.96
C SER A 201 -5.10 11.59 14.62
N MET A 202 -4.75 10.33 14.89
CA MET A 202 -5.67 9.20 14.70
C MET A 202 -6.89 9.32 15.60
N HIS A 203 -6.69 9.64 16.87
CA HIS A 203 -7.79 9.80 17.83
C HIS A 203 -8.72 10.96 17.43
N GLU A 204 -8.18 12.10 17.01
CA GLU A 204 -8.96 13.24 16.54
C GLU A 204 -9.83 12.87 15.33
N ILE A 205 -9.25 12.21 14.33
CA ILE A 205 -9.95 11.80 13.10
C ILE A 205 -11.03 10.77 13.40
N VAL A 206 -10.72 9.76 14.18
CA VAL A 206 -11.67 8.69 14.53
C VAL A 206 -12.82 9.27 15.38
N SER A 207 -12.52 10.13 16.34
CA SER A 207 -13.55 10.76 17.18
C SER A 207 -14.47 11.68 16.37
N ALA A 208 -13.91 12.51 15.49
CA ALA A 208 -14.71 13.37 14.61
C ALA A 208 -15.60 12.53 13.68
N TRP A 209 -15.06 11.49 13.07
CA TRP A 209 -15.83 10.58 12.24
C TRP A 209 -16.96 9.90 13.04
N TRP A 210 -16.66 9.44 14.26
CA TRP A 210 -17.65 8.80 15.13
C TRP A 210 -18.79 9.71 15.53
N GLU A 211 -18.52 11.00 15.75
CA GLU A 211 -19.55 12.00 16.04
C GLU A 211 -20.44 12.32 14.84
N GLU A 212 -19.90 12.22 13.62
CA GLU A 212 -20.65 12.45 12.39
C GLU A 212 -21.60 11.29 12.03
N GLU A 213 -21.32 10.07 12.50
CA GLU A 213 -22.13 8.89 12.17
C GLU A 213 -23.51 8.92 12.85
N PRO A 214 -24.59 8.57 12.13
CA PRO A 214 -25.93 8.42 12.70
C PRO A 214 -25.96 7.39 13.84
N GLU A 215 -26.88 7.58 14.79
CA GLU A 215 -26.92 6.76 16.00
C GLU A 215 -27.23 5.28 15.73
N ASP A 216 -28.07 4.99 14.76
CA ASP A 216 -28.36 3.63 14.30
C ASP A 216 -27.11 2.91 13.76
N LEU A 217 -26.30 3.61 12.96
CA LEU A 217 -25.04 3.07 12.44
C LEU A 217 -23.99 2.91 13.55
N ARG A 218 -24.00 3.79 14.56
CA ARG A 218 -23.11 3.65 15.73
C ARG A 218 -23.45 2.40 16.54
N GLU A 219 -24.72 2.10 16.75
CA GLU A 219 -25.16 0.89 17.46
C GLU A 219 -24.77 -0.37 16.66
N ASP A 220 -25.05 -0.40 15.36
CA ASP A 220 -24.66 -1.49 14.48
C ASP A 220 -23.16 -1.76 14.51
N LEU A 221 -22.35 -0.71 14.52
CA LEU A 221 -20.88 -0.86 14.58
C LEU A 221 -20.41 -1.38 15.94
N LYS A 222 -21.01 -0.91 17.04
CA LYS A 222 -20.70 -1.44 18.38
C LYS A 222 -20.98 -2.94 18.45
N ASP A 223 -22.12 -3.37 17.95
CA ASP A 223 -22.51 -4.77 17.92
C ASP A 223 -21.57 -5.59 17.02
N ALA A 224 -21.25 -5.08 15.84
CA ALA A 224 -20.31 -5.73 14.91
C ALA A 224 -18.92 -5.93 15.52
N LEU A 225 -18.40 -4.94 16.27
CA LEU A 225 -17.10 -5.02 16.93
C LEU A 225 -17.10 -5.94 18.16
N GLN A 226 -18.24 -6.16 18.81
CA GLN A 226 -18.38 -7.10 19.93
C GLN A 226 -18.46 -8.55 19.43
N ILE A 227 -19.18 -8.80 18.34
CA ILE A 227 -19.39 -10.15 17.78
C ILE A 227 -18.22 -10.59 16.93
N SER A 228 -17.68 -9.69 16.13
CA SER A 228 -16.59 -9.94 15.17
C SER A 228 -15.32 -9.19 15.62
N ARG A 229 -14.17 -9.85 15.52
CA ARG A 229 -12.88 -9.17 15.71
C ARG A 229 -12.48 -8.26 14.53
N GLY A 230 -13.28 -8.26 13.47
CA GLY A 230 -13.06 -7.48 12.25
C GLY A 230 -13.78 -6.13 12.27
N ILE A 231 -13.19 -5.13 11.65
CA ILE A 231 -13.83 -3.86 11.36
C ILE A 231 -14.56 -3.99 10.03
N PRO A 232 -15.80 -3.49 9.90
CA PRO A 232 -16.49 -3.46 8.62
C PRO A 232 -15.65 -2.75 7.55
N GLN A 233 -15.57 -3.31 6.37
CA GLN A 233 -14.67 -2.85 5.31
C GLN A 233 -14.91 -1.39 4.92
N GLU A 234 -16.16 -0.96 4.88
CA GLU A 234 -16.51 0.41 4.52
C GLU A 234 -15.99 1.41 5.55
N VAL A 235 -16.08 1.07 6.83
CA VAL A 235 -15.54 1.90 7.93
C VAL A 235 -14.03 1.97 7.86
N ASP A 236 -13.34 0.85 7.67
CA ASP A 236 -11.89 0.78 7.53
C ASP A 236 -11.41 1.66 6.35
N ARG A 237 -12.09 1.57 5.22
CA ARG A 237 -11.81 2.35 4.02
C ARG A 237 -11.96 3.85 4.24
N GLN A 238 -13.05 4.29 4.86
CA GLN A 238 -13.31 5.70 5.15
C GLN A 238 -12.24 6.29 6.06
N LEU A 239 -11.88 5.58 7.12
CA LEU A 239 -10.86 6.04 8.07
C LEU A 239 -9.46 6.07 7.44
N LEU A 240 -9.10 5.06 6.65
CA LEU A 240 -7.84 5.04 5.91
C LEU A 240 -7.74 6.21 4.93
N LEU A 241 -8.85 6.56 4.26
CA LEU A 241 -8.89 7.70 3.35
C LEU A 241 -8.69 9.02 4.10
N ARG A 242 -9.39 9.24 5.22
CA ARG A 242 -9.24 10.43 6.06
C ARG A 242 -7.81 10.59 6.59
N MET A 243 -7.21 9.47 7.05
CA MET A 243 -5.82 9.49 7.52
C MET A 243 -4.84 9.78 6.38
N ARG A 244 -5.05 9.21 5.19
CA ARG A 244 -4.23 9.51 4.00
C ARG A 244 -4.30 11.00 3.65
N GLN A 245 -5.47 11.61 3.71
CA GLN A 245 -5.65 13.05 3.50
C GLN A 245 -4.89 13.87 4.54
N ARG A 246 -4.99 13.49 5.82
CA ARG A 246 -4.32 14.18 6.93
C ARG A 246 -2.81 14.11 6.86
N LEU A 247 -2.26 12.94 6.53
CA LEU A 247 -0.81 12.69 6.51
C LEU A 247 -0.17 12.94 5.14
N ALA A 248 -0.98 13.18 4.08
CA ALA A 248 -0.54 13.27 2.69
C ALA A 248 0.25 12.03 2.21
N ARG A 249 0.08 10.88 2.86
CA ARG A 249 0.70 9.60 2.53
C ARG A 249 -0.14 8.41 2.99
N ALA A 250 0.12 7.23 2.43
CA ALA A 250 -0.50 5.99 2.92
C ALA A 250 0.06 5.60 4.30
N LEU A 251 -0.75 4.86 5.07
CA LEU A 251 -0.32 4.30 6.34
C LEU A 251 0.44 3.00 6.13
N SER A 252 1.49 2.77 6.93
CA SER A 252 2.16 1.48 7.02
C SER A 252 1.28 0.43 7.72
N LEU A 253 1.65 -0.85 7.64
CA LEU A 253 0.89 -1.92 8.32
C LEU A 253 0.77 -1.70 9.83
N PRO A 254 1.84 -1.35 10.57
CA PRO A 254 1.73 -1.02 11.99
C PRO A 254 0.82 0.17 12.26
N GLU A 255 0.86 1.20 11.40
CA GLU A 255 -0.01 2.38 11.52
C GLU A 255 -1.48 2.03 11.26
N LYS A 256 -1.77 1.19 10.27
CA LYS A 256 -3.13 0.67 10.04
C LYS A 256 -3.65 -0.11 11.26
N LYS A 257 -2.79 -0.92 11.88
CA LYS A 257 -3.12 -1.63 13.11
C LYS A 257 -3.44 -0.64 14.25
N MET A 258 -2.61 0.37 14.42
CA MET A 258 -2.80 1.44 15.43
C MET A 258 -4.13 2.18 15.20
N LEU A 259 -4.45 2.54 13.96
CA LEU A 259 -5.73 3.19 13.61
C LEU A 259 -6.93 2.31 13.99
N ARG A 260 -6.87 1.03 13.70
CA ARG A 260 -7.93 0.06 14.02
C ARG A 260 -8.10 -0.14 15.52
N GLU A 261 -7.01 -0.14 16.27
CA GLU A 261 -7.03 -0.16 17.75
C GLU A 261 -7.64 1.12 18.30
N THR A 262 -7.30 2.28 17.74
CA THR A 262 -7.90 3.57 18.11
C THR A 262 -9.41 3.57 17.86
N LEU A 263 -9.87 3.06 16.71
CA LEU A 263 -11.30 2.93 16.43
C LEU A 263 -12.01 2.09 17.48
N ARG A 264 -11.46 0.94 17.83
CA ARG A 264 -12.03 0.08 18.88
C ARG A 264 -12.14 0.81 20.19
N THR A 265 -11.10 1.50 20.61
CA THR A 265 -11.08 2.25 21.87
C THR A 265 -12.13 3.37 21.87
N VAL A 266 -12.30 4.09 20.75
CA VAL A 266 -13.30 5.16 20.66
C VAL A 266 -14.74 4.60 20.68
N VAL A 267 -14.98 3.49 19.99
CA VAL A 267 -16.32 2.91 19.85
C VAL A 267 -16.75 2.14 21.11
N THR A 268 -15.84 1.36 21.71
CA THR A 268 -16.17 0.48 22.85
C THR A 268 -15.80 1.07 24.20
N GLY A 269 -15.09 2.20 24.22
CA GLY A 269 -14.52 2.76 25.43
C GLY A 269 -13.21 2.05 25.86
N PRO A 270 -12.49 2.58 26.84
CA PRO A 270 -11.26 1.97 27.31
C PRO A 270 -11.54 0.57 27.85
N VAL A 271 -10.85 -0.42 27.30
CA VAL A 271 -10.87 -1.79 27.85
C VAL A 271 -10.33 -1.70 29.28
N ALA A 272 -11.18 -1.99 30.25
CA ALA A 272 -10.72 -2.12 31.64
C ALA A 272 -9.62 -3.19 31.63
N GLN A 273 -8.38 -2.79 31.91
CA GLN A 273 -7.32 -3.75 32.19
C GLN A 273 -7.80 -4.63 33.35
N PRO A 274 -7.74 -5.96 33.26
CA PRO A 274 -8.03 -6.80 34.41
C PRO A 274 -7.09 -6.35 35.54
N ALA A 275 -7.68 -5.93 36.63
CA ALA A 275 -6.95 -5.61 37.84
C ALA A 275 -6.11 -6.85 38.17
N PHE A 276 -4.81 -6.69 38.21
CA PHE A 276 -3.89 -7.67 38.77
C PHE A 276 -4.16 -7.64 40.27
N ASP A 277 -5.09 -8.46 40.71
CA ASP A 277 -5.29 -8.70 42.15
C ASP A 277 -4.00 -9.27 42.71
N GLY A 278 -3.36 -8.43 43.52
CA GLY A 278 -2.13 -8.76 44.18
C GLY A 278 -2.26 -10.08 44.95
N LEU A 279 -1.27 -10.94 44.77
CA LEU A 279 -1.05 -12.05 45.70
C LEU A 279 -1.01 -11.49 47.16
N PRO A 280 -1.68 -12.16 48.11
CA PRO A 280 -1.52 -11.81 49.50
C PRO A 280 -0.08 -12.08 49.93
N PRO A 281 0.46 -11.27 50.86
CA PRO A 281 1.80 -11.51 51.37
C PRO A 281 1.82 -12.83 52.13
N ASP A 282 2.84 -13.65 51.84
CA ASP A 282 3.14 -14.85 52.64
C ASP A 282 3.23 -14.49 54.13
N ALA A 283 2.37 -15.12 54.91
CA ALA A 283 2.51 -15.11 56.35
C ALA A 283 3.58 -16.15 56.73
N ASP A 284 4.67 -15.67 57.26
CA ASP A 284 5.63 -16.47 58.05
C ASP A 284 4.95 -17.20 59.19
N GLU A 285 5.16 -18.52 59.26
CA GLU A 285 5.49 -19.27 60.48
C GLU A 285 6.12 -20.62 60.10
#